data_5e7043f6a3d81e3b21524ede7e69c82d
#
_entry.id   5e7043f6a3d81e3b21524ede7e69c82d
#
_cell.length_a   1.000
_cell.length_b   1.000
_cell.length_c   1.000
_cell.angle_alpha   90.00
_cell.angle_beta   90.00
_cell.angle_gamma   90.00
#
_symmetry.space_group_name_H-M   'P 1'
#
loop_
_entity.id
_entity.type
_entity.pdbx_description
1 polymer ?
#
loop_
_entity_poly.entity_id
_entity_poly.type
_entity_poly.pdbx_seq_one_letter_code
_entity_poly.pdbx_strand_id
1 'polypeptide(L)'
;HLSGVYALSLHPTLDVLVTSGRDASARVWDMRTKAQIHILSGHSATVADVKCQESDPQVITGSMDSTIRLWDLAAGKTMVTLT
;
A
#
# COMPACT_ATOMS: atom_id res chain seq x y z
N HIS A 1 12.05 0.85 -0.58
CA HIS A 1 11.69 2.11 -1.28
C HIS A 1 12.94 2.88 -1.70
N LEU A 2 12.89 3.48 -2.88
CA LEU A 2 14.04 4.16 -3.47
C LEU A 2 14.32 5.53 -2.86
N SER A 3 13.29 6.23 -2.41
CA SER A 3 13.38 7.63 -2.00
C SER A 3 12.94 7.87 -0.55
N GLY A 4 12.72 6.84 0.19
CA GLY A 4 12.30 6.93 1.58
C GLY A 4 10.85 6.52 1.78
N VAL A 5 10.53 6.21 3.03
CA VAL A 5 9.21 5.77 3.45
C VAL A 5 8.46 6.94 4.08
N TYR A 6 7.24 7.22 3.61
CA TYR A 6 6.41 8.29 4.15
C TYR A 6 5.40 7.81 5.17
N ALA A 7 4.80 6.64 4.94
CA ALA A 7 3.77 6.14 5.82
C ALA A 7 3.85 4.62 5.91
N LEU A 8 3.32 4.07 6.99
CA LEU A 8 3.23 2.63 7.17
C LEU A 8 1.94 2.31 7.93
N SER A 9 1.43 1.09 7.71
CA SER A 9 0.25 0.60 8.42
C SER A 9 0.36 -0.91 8.61
N LEU A 10 0.06 -1.37 9.81
CA LEU A 10 -0.02 -2.80 10.11
C LEU A 10 -1.42 -3.30 9.81
N HIS A 11 -1.50 -4.49 9.20
CA HIS A 11 -2.79 -5.15 9.02
C HIS A 11 -3.33 -5.60 10.39
N PRO A 12 -4.62 -5.40 10.65
CA PRO A 12 -5.17 -5.67 12.00
C PRO A 12 -5.21 -7.15 12.38
N THR A 13 -5.25 -8.08 11.40
CA THR A 13 -5.40 -9.52 11.69
C THR A 13 -4.31 -10.38 11.08
N LEU A 14 -3.56 -9.89 10.09
CA LEU A 14 -2.50 -10.61 9.42
C LEU A 14 -1.13 -10.06 9.82
N ASP A 15 -0.11 -10.91 9.78
CA ASP A 15 1.27 -10.47 10.01
C ASP A 15 1.83 -9.77 8.77
N VAL A 16 1.19 -8.69 8.36
CA VAL A 16 1.49 -7.95 7.15
C VAL A 16 1.68 -6.47 7.48
N LEU A 17 2.74 -5.89 6.95
CA LEU A 17 3.03 -4.47 7.02
C LEU A 17 2.97 -3.87 5.62
N VAL A 18 2.29 -2.74 5.46
CA VAL A 18 2.27 -1.99 4.21
C VAL A 18 3.00 -0.68 4.42
N THR A 19 3.95 -0.38 3.55
CA THR A 19 4.73 0.86 3.57
C THR A 19 4.49 1.64 2.29
N SER A 20 4.47 2.96 2.38
CA SER A 20 4.35 3.83 1.22
C SER A 20 5.54 4.77 1.13
N GLY A 21 5.87 5.22 -0.08
CA GLY A 21 7.06 6.02 -0.29
C GLY A 21 6.96 7.02 -1.42
N ARG A 22 8.03 7.79 -1.54
CA ARG A 22 8.19 8.84 -2.57
C ARG A 22 8.31 8.29 -3.99
N ASP A 23 8.65 7.01 -4.11
CA ASP A 23 8.75 6.34 -5.41
C ASP A 23 7.39 6.03 -6.04
N ALA A 24 6.32 6.61 -5.53
CA ALA A 24 4.95 6.45 -6.01
C ALA A 24 4.41 5.01 -5.84
N SER A 25 5.00 4.23 -4.96
CA SER A 25 4.58 2.87 -4.71
C SER A 25 4.27 2.63 -3.25
N ALA A 26 3.47 1.59 -2.99
CA ALA A 26 3.34 0.99 -1.67
C ALA A 26 3.84 -0.44 -1.75
N ARG A 27 4.38 -0.97 -0.67
CA ARG A 27 4.93 -2.31 -0.62
C ARG A 27 4.31 -3.08 0.53
N VAL A 28 4.01 -4.34 0.27
CA VAL A 28 3.44 -5.25 1.25
C VAL A 28 4.51 -6.22 1.70
N TRP A 29 4.70 -6.31 3.01
CA TRP A 29 5.75 -7.12 3.63
C TRP A 29 5.14 -8.18 4.53
N ASP A 30 5.66 -9.42 4.44
CA ASP A 30 5.35 -10.46 5.40
C ASP A 30 6.25 -10.27 6.63
N MET A 31 5.65 -9.98 7.78
CA MET A 31 6.39 -9.70 9.01
C MET A 31 7.11 -10.92 9.57
N ARG A 32 6.62 -12.13 9.31
CA ARG A 32 7.24 -13.36 9.81
C ARG A 32 8.52 -13.70 9.06
N THR A 33 8.48 -13.58 7.73
CA THR A 33 9.63 -13.92 6.88
C THR A 33 10.44 -12.70 6.52
N LYS A 34 9.91 -11.50 6.76
CA LYS A 34 10.48 -10.20 6.37
C LYS A 34 10.68 -10.08 4.86
N ALA A 35 9.87 -10.81 4.10
CA ALA A 35 9.92 -10.82 2.65
C ALA A 35 8.89 -9.86 2.07
N GLN A 36 9.26 -9.18 0.97
CA GLN A 36 8.32 -8.37 0.23
C GLN A 36 7.39 -9.28 -0.58
N ILE A 37 6.07 -9.14 -0.37
CA ILE A 37 5.07 -9.97 -1.03
C ILE A 37 4.57 -9.30 -2.31
N HIS A 38 4.26 -7.99 -2.25
CA HIS A 38 3.70 -7.24 -3.36
C HIS A 38 4.32 -5.85 -3.45
N ILE A 39 4.36 -5.31 -4.67
CA ILE A 39 4.58 -3.89 -4.92
C ILE A 39 3.28 -3.34 -5.51
N LEU A 40 2.66 -2.40 -4.80
CA LEU A 40 1.42 -1.76 -5.23
C LEU A 40 1.79 -0.50 -6.02
N SER A 41 1.88 -0.62 -7.33
CA SER A 41 2.23 0.46 -8.22
C SER A 41 1.02 0.92 -9.03
N GLY A 42 1.03 2.17 -9.43
CA GLY A 42 -0.09 2.76 -10.18
C GLY A 42 -0.28 4.24 -9.89
N HIS A 43 0.14 4.70 -8.71
CA HIS A 43 0.20 6.13 -8.44
C HIS A 43 1.32 6.79 -9.26
N SER A 44 1.10 8.04 -9.66
CA SER A 44 2.07 8.81 -10.45
C SER A 44 2.88 9.80 -9.62
N ALA A 45 2.65 9.86 -8.33
CA ALA A 45 3.38 10.71 -7.40
C ALA A 45 3.51 10.02 -6.04
N THR A 46 4.21 10.66 -5.11
CA THR A 46 4.40 10.14 -3.75
C THR A 46 3.12 9.59 -3.15
N VAL A 47 3.17 8.37 -2.62
CA VAL A 47 2.08 7.81 -1.84
C VAL A 47 2.22 8.33 -0.41
N ALA A 48 1.36 9.28 -0.06
CA ALA A 48 1.50 10.03 1.19
C ALA A 48 0.86 9.33 2.38
N ASP A 49 -0.08 8.42 2.14
CA ASP A 49 -0.78 7.73 3.20
C ASP A 49 -1.15 6.32 2.78
N VAL A 50 -1.21 5.43 3.76
CA VAL A 50 -1.61 4.04 3.55
C VAL A 50 -2.38 3.57 4.77
N LYS A 51 -3.40 2.75 4.55
CA LYS A 51 -4.18 2.17 5.64
C LYS A 51 -4.57 0.75 5.32
N CYS A 52 -4.45 -0.11 6.30
CA CYS A 52 -4.89 -1.50 6.22
C CYS A 52 -6.16 -1.69 7.01
N GLN A 53 -7.03 -2.57 6.53
CA GLN A 53 -8.25 -2.96 7.24
C GLN A 53 -8.53 -4.44 7.04
N GLU A 54 -9.39 -4.99 7.88
CA GLU A 54 -9.63 -6.42 7.91
C GLU A 54 -10.60 -6.88 6.81
N SER A 55 -11.51 -6.01 6.35
CA SER A 55 -12.44 -6.31 5.25
C SER A 55 -11.96 -5.69 3.94
N ASP A 56 -12.42 -6.24 2.80
CA ASP A 56 -12.06 -5.69 1.49
C ASP A 56 -12.68 -4.30 1.26
N PRO A 57 -11.95 -3.38 0.64
CA PRO A 57 -10.55 -3.48 0.27
C PRO A 57 -9.63 -3.45 1.50
N GLN A 58 -8.65 -4.32 1.53
CA GLN A 58 -7.79 -4.45 2.71
C GLN A 58 -6.70 -3.40 2.79
N VAL A 59 -6.34 -2.79 1.68
CA VAL A 59 -5.34 -1.73 1.61
C VAL A 59 -5.91 -0.53 0.87
N ILE A 60 -5.73 0.65 1.44
CA ILE A 60 -6.15 1.92 0.85
C ILE A 60 -4.93 2.84 0.83
N THR A 61 -4.62 3.41 -0.33
CA THR A 61 -3.51 4.35 -0.48
C THR A 61 -3.99 5.69 -0.98
N GLY A 62 -3.45 6.78 -0.41
CA GLY A 62 -3.69 8.14 -0.86
C GLY A 62 -2.39 8.75 -1.36
N SER A 63 -2.44 9.44 -2.50
CA SER A 63 -1.25 9.96 -3.15
C SER A 63 -1.35 11.46 -3.45
N MET A 64 -0.19 12.08 -3.63
CA MET A 64 -0.08 13.47 -4.07
C MET A 64 -0.51 13.68 -5.53
N ASP A 65 -0.79 12.60 -6.27
CA ASP A 65 -1.39 12.70 -7.62
C ASP A 65 -2.90 12.98 -7.57
N SER A 66 -3.45 13.27 -6.39
CA SER A 66 -4.86 13.54 -6.14
C SER A 66 -5.77 12.31 -6.29
N THR A 67 -5.21 11.11 -6.21
CA THR A 67 -5.98 9.88 -6.30
C THR A 67 -5.93 9.08 -5.01
N ILE A 68 -6.99 8.31 -4.78
CA ILE A 68 -7.05 7.29 -3.74
C ILE A 68 -7.27 5.95 -4.45
N ARG A 69 -6.47 4.95 -4.11
CA ARG A 69 -6.60 3.61 -4.68
C ARG A 69 -6.97 2.61 -3.63
N LEU A 70 -7.89 1.73 -3.99
CA LEU A 70 -8.32 0.60 -3.18
C LEU A 70 -7.70 -0.66 -3.79
N TRP A 71 -7.02 -1.44 -2.97
CA TRP A 71 -6.21 -2.55 -3.46
C TRP A 71 -6.75 -3.89 -2.95
N ASP A 72 -6.73 -4.90 -3.83
CA ASP A 72 -6.92 -6.28 -3.43
C ASP A 72 -5.57 -6.81 -2.92
N LEU A 73 -5.49 -7.05 -1.62
CA LEU A 73 -4.25 -7.49 -0.99
C LEU A 73 -3.81 -8.86 -1.48
N ALA A 74 -4.76 -9.77 -1.69
CA ALA A 74 -4.44 -11.13 -2.13
C ALA A 74 -3.87 -11.17 -3.55
N ALA A 75 -4.41 -10.33 -4.45
CA ALA A 75 -3.96 -10.28 -5.84
C ALA A 75 -2.85 -9.24 -6.07
N GLY A 76 -2.69 -8.26 -5.16
CA GLY A 76 -1.75 -7.16 -5.32
C GLY A 76 -2.13 -6.21 -6.44
N LYS A 77 -3.41 -6.06 -6.73
CA LYS A 77 -3.92 -5.25 -7.84
C LYS A 77 -4.88 -4.18 -7.36
N THR A 78 -4.94 -3.08 -8.11
CA THR A 78 -5.92 -2.03 -7.87
C THR A 78 -7.33 -2.54 -8.15
N MET A 79 -8.23 -2.38 -7.18
CA MET A 79 -9.66 -2.66 -7.34
C MET A 79 -10.38 -1.45 -7.89
N VAL A 80 -10.16 -0.28 -7.31
CA VAL A 80 -10.83 0.97 -7.66
C VAL A 80 -9.85 2.13 -7.51
N THR A 81 -9.92 3.09 -8.43
CA THR A 81 -9.19 4.37 -8.32
C THR A 81 -10.21 5.49 -8.19
N LEU A 82 -10.08 6.28 -7.12
CA LEU A 82 -10.92 7.44 -6.86
C LEU A 82 -10.12 8.72 -7.13
N THR A 83 -10.70 9.62 -7.88
CA THR A 83 -10.03 10.88 -8.23
C THR A 83 -10.74 12.10 -7.63
#